data_3e82f75f2ab95892473ff0acc1c8439d
#
_entry.id   3e82f75f2ab95892473ff0acc1c8439d
#
_cell.length_a   1.000
_cell.length_b   1.000
_cell.length_c   1.000
_cell.angle_alpha   90.00
_cell.angle_beta   90.00
_cell.angle_gamma   90.00
#
_symmetry.space_group_name_H-M   'P 1'
#
loop_
_entity.id
_entity.type
_entity.pdbx_description
1 polymer ?
#
loop_
_entity_poly.entity_id
_entity_poly.type
_entity_poly.pdbx_seq_one_letter_code
_entity_poly.pdbx_strand_id
1 'polypeptide(L)'
;MKRFLFPILCLWLLLYGSFALVRPPLLDDADALHAEAAREILVTHDWVTLHVDGIRYLEKAPLLYWSTAASFRIFGEHLWSARLPLALYALALFFVVFVFGRRLFASPQAGFYAAISLLTASGIFGFTRILLPDVILCLWLTLAILFFWNSLEESTPSLASAIGFAVCCALGMLTKGLVGVVFPLVIMLVYLFFTRNLRHILRWHPAVGSLVFLIITAPWHILAALRNPTIGNPAGALPTQGNVHGFLWFYFMNEQVRRYLDRRIPHDYDSVPLLLFWILLFAFIAPWCIFAVKALARLRWTQVFRRGDLDPGQHVLLLLTIWAAVVMLFFSCSARQEYYLLPALPPLALLAGYWLAEDEIAPSSAGKRTAWVLFAVGALAAIASTVFAIHFKPLPIGTDVSTELREATRSHRLFFGHFFDLTRHALGAFRVPLCITTAALLVGISANLWFRLKAKARLANCFLIGTVVAFLIAAHLALNTLSPVLSSEILADAIKPEMDSDDVVVINGRYERASSLAFYLERQVKILNGRSSGLWYGSFFPDAPQVFINNDTLTQLWSGQNRVFLWTTLDQVPQLPGQVFVMGRSGGKEILSNQPSSHGAEF
;
A
#
# COMPACT_ATOMS: atom_id res chain seq x y z
N MET A 1 21.91 21.93 -5.44
CA MET A 1 21.25 20.61 -5.45
C MET A 1 21.52 19.80 -4.19
N LYS A 2 22.77 19.53 -3.81
CA LYS A 2 23.11 18.68 -2.64
C LYS A 2 22.41 19.09 -1.33
N ARG A 3 22.25 20.39 -1.05
CA ARG A 3 21.57 20.90 0.16
C ARG A 3 20.09 20.51 0.29
N PHE A 4 19.41 20.14 -0.80
CA PHE A 4 18.01 19.69 -0.79
C PHE A 4 17.89 18.16 -0.83
N LEU A 5 18.80 17.48 -1.52
CA LEU A 5 18.78 16.03 -1.62
C LEU A 5 19.16 15.35 -0.30
N PHE A 6 20.11 15.92 0.44
CA PHE A 6 20.56 15.35 1.71
C PHE A 6 19.44 15.24 2.75
N PRO A 7 18.63 16.29 3.03
CA PRO A 7 17.49 16.13 3.96
C PRO A 7 16.44 15.13 3.49
N ILE A 8 16.17 15.03 2.17
CA ILE A 8 15.26 14.01 1.63
C ILE A 8 15.80 12.62 1.95
N LEU A 9 17.09 12.37 1.70
CA LEU A 9 17.73 11.09 2.00
C LEU A 9 17.72 10.78 3.50
N CYS A 10 18.03 11.75 4.35
CA CYS A 10 18.00 11.56 5.81
C CYS A 10 16.61 11.23 6.33
N LEU A 11 15.57 11.92 5.84
CA LEU A 11 14.19 11.64 6.24
C LEU A 11 13.69 10.31 5.67
N TRP A 12 14.08 9.95 4.45
CA TRP A 12 13.80 8.64 3.92
C TRP A 12 14.48 7.53 4.76
N LEU A 13 15.76 7.70 5.08
CA LEU A 13 16.47 6.73 5.91
C LEU A 13 15.78 6.59 7.28
N LEU A 14 15.40 7.70 7.91
CA LEU A 14 14.70 7.70 9.18
C LEU A 14 13.35 6.99 9.10
N LEU A 15 12.51 7.32 8.11
CA LEU A 15 11.11 6.88 8.07
C LEU A 15 10.86 5.58 7.29
N TYR A 16 11.76 5.19 6.36
CA TYR A 16 11.56 4.06 5.45
C TYR A 16 12.72 3.06 5.45
N GLY A 17 13.96 3.52 5.63
CA GLY A 17 15.18 2.72 5.47
C GLY A 17 15.80 2.20 6.77
N SER A 18 15.20 2.47 7.93
CA SER A 18 15.74 2.06 9.25
C SER A 18 14.80 1.08 9.95
N PHE A 19 14.28 1.44 11.12
CA PHE A 19 13.36 0.62 11.91
C PHE A 19 12.11 0.14 11.13
N ALA A 20 11.68 0.88 10.13
CA ALA A 20 10.54 0.52 9.29
C ALA A 20 10.77 -0.74 8.43
N LEU A 21 12.02 -1.11 8.19
CA LEU A 21 12.36 -2.36 7.49
C LEU A 21 12.27 -3.58 8.42
N VAL A 22 12.52 -3.41 9.71
CA VAL A 22 12.63 -4.52 10.68
C VAL A 22 11.43 -4.64 11.61
N ARG A 23 10.53 -3.66 11.63
CA ARG A 23 9.28 -3.66 12.41
C ARG A 23 8.21 -2.84 11.67
N PRO A 24 6.90 -3.13 11.86
CA PRO A 24 6.33 -4.32 12.52
C PRO A 24 6.71 -5.60 11.78
N PRO A 25 6.39 -6.80 12.30
CA PRO A 25 6.51 -8.07 11.57
C PRO A 25 5.69 -8.02 10.27
N LEU A 26 5.85 -9.01 9.38
CA LEU A 26 4.93 -9.14 8.25
C LEU A 26 3.52 -9.37 8.78
N LEU A 27 2.61 -8.55 8.29
CA LEU A 27 1.21 -8.60 8.69
C LEU A 27 0.49 -9.69 7.92
N ASP A 28 -0.51 -10.30 8.53
CA ASP A 28 -1.41 -11.22 7.85
C ASP A 28 -2.11 -10.52 6.67
N ASP A 29 -2.74 -11.27 5.78
CA ASP A 29 -3.32 -10.82 4.52
C ASP A 29 -2.24 -10.38 3.51
N ALA A 30 -2.35 -9.21 2.92
CA ALA A 30 -1.59 -8.80 1.75
C ALA A 30 -0.06 -8.78 1.97
N ASP A 31 0.43 -8.40 3.16
CA ASP A 31 1.87 -8.22 3.41
C ASP A 31 2.62 -9.56 3.35
N ALA A 32 2.22 -10.51 4.19
CA ALA A 32 2.85 -11.82 4.25
C ALA A 32 2.53 -12.69 3.02
N LEU A 33 1.30 -12.61 2.47
CA LEU A 33 0.92 -13.33 1.26
C LEU A 33 1.78 -12.92 0.07
N HIS A 34 2.05 -11.62 -0.09
CA HIS A 34 2.89 -11.14 -1.19
C HIS A 34 4.38 -11.49 -0.97
N ALA A 35 4.84 -11.52 0.28
CA ALA A 35 6.19 -12.01 0.59
C ALA A 35 6.32 -13.50 0.27
N GLU A 36 5.31 -14.31 0.64
CA GLU A 36 5.25 -15.73 0.33
C GLU A 36 5.25 -15.99 -1.19
N ALA A 37 4.43 -15.27 -1.94
CA ALA A 37 4.42 -15.38 -3.40
C ALA A 37 5.79 -15.06 -4.03
N ALA A 38 6.55 -14.15 -3.44
CA ALA A 38 7.91 -13.84 -3.89
C ALA A 38 8.91 -14.94 -3.48
N ARG A 39 8.75 -15.54 -2.29
CA ARG A 39 9.56 -16.67 -1.83
C ARG A 39 9.36 -17.90 -2.70
N GLU A 40 8.11 -18.22 -3.04
CA GLU A 40 7.79 -19.37 -3.90
C GLU A 40 8.38 -19.26 -5.32
N ILE A 41 8.64 -18.06 -5.84
CA ILE A 41 9.41 -17.91 -7.10
C ILE A 41 10.79 -18.57 -6.99
N LEU A 42 11.45 -18.44 -5.83
CA LEU A 42 12.78 -19.02 -5.62
C LEU A 42 12.72 -20.53 -5.37
N VAL A 43 11.68 -21.00 -4.69
CA VAL A 43 11.48 -22.42 -4.38
C VAL A 43 11.09 -23.20 -5.66
N THR A 44 10.16 -22.67 -6.43
CA THR A 44 9.63 -23.33 -7.64
C THR A 44 10.46 -23.03 -8.90
N HIS A 45 11.32 -22.01 -8.86
CA HIS A 45 12.01 -21.42 -10.01
C HIS A 45 11.05 -20.95 -11.13
N ASP A 46 9.78 -20.71 -10.81
CA ASP A 46 8.80 -20.19 -11.77
C ASP A 46 8.66 -18.66 -11.64
N TRP A 47 9.31 -17.94 -12.55
CA TRP A 47 9.26 -16.47 -12.65
C TRP A 47 8.05 -15.97 -13.46
N VAL A 48 7.22 -16.86 -13.97
CA VAL A 48 6.09 -16.50 -14.84
C VAL A 48 4.77 -16.60 -14.10
N THR A 49 4.48 -17.77 -13.50
CA THR A 49 3.28 -17.99 -12.70
C THR A 49 3.60 -17.82 -11.23
N LEU A 50 2.91 -16.91 -10.57
CA LEU A 50 3.02 -16.75 -9.13
C LEU A 50 2.28 -17.90 -8.42
N HIS A 51 2.83 -18.35 -7.30
CA HIS A 51 2.21 -19.35 -6.44
C HIS A 51 2.14 -18.84 -5.01
N VAL A 52 1.19 -19.32 -4.23
CA VAL A 52 1.09 -19.13 -2.78
C VAL A 52 0.56 -20.44 -2.22
N ASP A 53 1.29 -21.01 -1.26
CA ASP A 53 1.01 -22.34 -0.69
C ASP A 53 0.93 -23.44 -1.78
N GLY A 54 1.76 -23.29 -2.82
CA GLY A 54 1.77 -24.15 -4.01
C GLY A 54 0.61 -23.94 -4.99
N ILE A 55 -0.35 -23.09 -4.67
CA ILE A 55 -1.53 -22.79 -5.52
C ILE A 55 -1.21 -21.63 -6.45
N ARG A 56 -1.64 -21.72 -7.70
CA ARG A 56 -1.48 -20.65 -8.71
C ARG A 56 -2.18 -19.37 -8.25
N TYR A 57 -1.40 -18.27 -8.18
CA TYR A 57 -1.87 -16.96 -7.77
C TYR A 57 -1.91 -16.01 -8.98
N LEU A 58 -3.02 -16.00 -9.72
CA LEU A 58 -3.14 -15.32 -11.01
C LEU A 58 -3.62 -13.86 -10.94
N GLU A 59 -3.82 -13.32 -9.74
CA GLU A 59 -4.44 -12.01 -9.53
C GLU A 59 -3.55 -10.82 -9.85
N LYS A 60 -2.24 -10.99 -9.82
CA LYS A 60 -1.30 -9.87 -9.72
C LYS A 60 -0.26 -9.86 -10.84
N ALA A 61 0.18 -8.66 -11.17
CA ALA A 61 1.31 -8.41 -12.06
C ALA A 61 2.65 -8.70 -11.37
N PRO A 62 3.73 -9.04 -12.09
CA PRO A 62 4.90 -9.70 -11.52
C PRO A 62 5.95 -8.77 -10.88
N LEU A 63 5.99 -7.46 -11.18
CA LEU A 63 7.16 -6.61 -10.90
C LEU A 63 7.49 -6.49 -9.40
N LEU A 64 6.48 -6.37 -8.53
CA LEU A 64 6.69 -6.37 -7.08
C LEU A 64 7.35 -7.66 -6.62
N TYR A 65 6.82 -8.81 -7.06
CA TYR A 65 7.28 -10.15 -6.66
C TYR A 65 8.67 -10.44 -7.20
N TRP A 66 8.96 -10.08 -8.45
CA TRP A 66 10.32 -10.19 -9.01
C TRP A 66 11.34 -9.37 -8.23
N SER A 67 10.97 -8.14 -7.85
CA SER A 67 11.84 -7.27 -7.05
C SER A 67 12.11 -7.86 -5.66
N THR A 68 11.07 -8.39 -5.02
CA THR A 68 11.17 -9.01 -3.68
C THR A 68 11.93 -10.33 -3.75
N ALA A 69 11.66 -11.20 -4.74
CA ALA A 69 12.40 -12.43 -4.96
C ALA A 69 13.89 -12.18 -5.26
N ALA A 70 14.20 -11.15 -6.07
CA ALA A 70 15.59 -10.74 -6.29
C ALA A 70 16.27 -10.28 -4.99
N SER A 71 15.56 -9.53 -4.13
CA SER A 71 16.05 -9.13 -2.81
C SER A 71 16.31 -10.35 -1.92
N PHE A 72 15.39 -11.30 -1.87
CA PHE A 72 15.56 -12.56 -1.12
C PHE A 72 16.75 -13.37 -1.62
N ARG A 73 16.94 -13.47 -2.93
CA ARG A 73 18.09 -14.18 -3.54
C ARG A 73 19.43 -13.57 -3.16
N ILE A 74 19.50 -12.24 -2.99
CA ILE A 74 20.75 -11.51 -2.68
C ILE A 74 21.03 -11.48 -1.18
N PHE A 75 20.02 -11.25 -0.38
CA PHE A 75 20.14 -10.91 1.03
C PHE A 75 19.56 -11.96 1.99
N GLY A 76 18.98 -13.05 1.46
CA GLY A 76 18.26 -14.04 2.25
C GLY A 76 16.79 -13.66 2.54
N GLU A 77 16.01 -14.63 2.99
CA GLU A 77 14.57 -14.53 3.27
C GLU A 77 14.33 -13.91 4.65
N HIS A 78 14.49 -12.58 4.74
CA HIS A 78 14.31 -11.82 5.96
C HIS A 78 13.20 -10.79 5.80
N LEU A 79 12.58 -10.38 6.89
CA LEU A 79 11.59 -9.31 6.93
C LEU A 79 12.07 -8.03 6.23
N TRP A 80 13.29 -7.59 6.54
CA TRP A 80 13.84 -6.37 5.95
C TRP A 80 14.15 -6.51 4.46
N SER A 81 14.58 -7.68 4.01
CA SER A 81 14.85 -7.92 2.58
C SER A 81 13.56 -8.01 1.77
N ALA A 82 12.42 -8.44 2.36
CA ALA A 82 11.12 -8.35 1.74
C ALA A 82 10.71 -6.89 1.46
N ARG A 83 10.92 -5.99 2.41
CA ARG A 83 10.51 -4.57 2.34
C ARG A 83 11.49 -3.65 1.63
N LEU A 84 12.75 -4.04 1.52
CA LEU A 84 13.80 -3.21 0.92
C LEU A 84 13.47 -2.72 -0.50
N PRO A 85 13.01 -3.55 -1.44
CA PRO A 85 12.66 -3.09 -2.78
C PRO A 85 11.60 -1.97 -2.76
N LEU A 86 10.54 -2.13 -1.95
CA LEU A 86 9.48 -1.12 -1.85
C LEU A 86 10.00 0.19 -1.26
N ALA A 87 10.89 0.13 -0.25
CA ALA A 87 11.52 1.32 0.32
C ALA A 87 12.41 2.04 -0.70
N LEU A 88 13.11 1.31 -1.57
CA LEU A 88 13.93 1.87 -2.66
C LEU A 88 13.07 2.50 -3.76
N TYR A 89 11.94 1.88 -4.14
CA TYR A 89 10.98 2.48 -5.05
C TYR A 89 10.39 3.79 -4.48
N ALA A 90 10.10 3.83 -3.18
CA ALA A 90 9.66 5.05 -2.50
C ALA A 90 10.74 6.14 -2.54
N LEU A 91 12.01 5.80 -2.30
CA LEU A 91 13.13 6.73 -2.43
C LEU A 91 13.22 7.32 -3.84
N ALA A 92 13.15 6.45 -4.86
CA ALA A 92 13.15 6.87 -6.26
C ALA A 92 11.98 7.82 -6.55
N LEU A 93 10.77 7.50 -6.06
CA LEU A 93 9.60 8.35 -6.20
C LEU A 93 9.83 9.75 -5.61
N PHE A 94 10.41 9.87 -4.41
CA PHE A 94 10.68 11.17 -3.78
C PHE A 94 11.71 11.98 -4.57
N PHE A 95 12.74 11.34 -5.10
CA PHE A 95 13.70 12.01 -5.98
C PHE A 95 13.09 12.45 -7.31
N VAL A 96 12.23 11.63 -7.90
CA VAL A 96 11.52 11.99 -9.14
C VAL A 96 10.59 13.18 -8.90
N VAL A 97 9.84 13.20 -7.80
CA VAL A 97 8.97 14.33 -7.43
C VAL A 97 9.79 15.59 -7.16
N PHE A 98 10.97 15.48 -6.53
CA PHE A 98 11.89 16.61 -6.37
C PHE A 98 12.33 17.18 -7.74
N VAL A 99 12.78 16.31 -8.65
CA VAL A 99 13.25 16.72 -9.98
C VAL A 99 12.11 17.32 -10.78
N PHE A 100 10.95 16.70 -10.76
CA PHE A 100 9.77 17.15 -11.48
C PHE A 100 9.26 18.50 -10.95
N GLY A 101 9.11 18.64 -9.63
CA GLY A 101 8.68 19.92 -9.03
C GLY A 101 9.66 21.04 -9.29
N ARG A 102 10.98 20.76 -9.22
CA ARG A 102 12.01 21.73 -9.61
C ARG A 102 11.85 22.19 -11.06
N ARG A 103 11.53 21.26 -11.97
CA ARG A 103 11.38 21.57 -13.40
C ARG A 103 10.09 22.33 -13.68
N LEU A 104 8.95 21.84 -13.19
CA LEU A 104 7.64 22.44 -13.39
C LEU A 104 7.56 23.89 -12.92
N PHE A 105 8.20 24.21 -11.79
CA PHE A 105 8.09 25.53 -11.17
C PHE A 105 9.38 26.34 -11.26
N ALA A 106 10.37 25.88 -12.00
CA ALA A 106 11.72 26.47 -12.08
C ALA A 106 12.32 26.82 -10.71
N SER A 107 11.95 26.07 -9.66
CA SER A 107 12.28 26.33 -8.26
C SER A 107 12.76 25.08 -7.53
N PRO A 108 14.03 25.02 -7.09
CA PRO A 108 14.50 23.92 -6.26
C PRO A 108 13.76 23.79 -4.92
N GLN A 109 13.26 24.90 -4.37
CA GLN A 109 12.47 24.95 -3.15
C GLN A 109 11.11 24.26 -3.35
N ALA A 110 10.43 24.53 -4.48
CA ALA A 110 9.16 23.89 -4.81
C ALA A 110 9.33 22.37 -4.96
N GLY A 111 10.38 21.93 -5.66
CA GLY A 111 10.72 20.51 -5.75
C GLY A 111 11.01 19.87 -4.39
N PHE A 112 11.76 20.56 -3.53
CA PHE A 112 12.06 20.08 -2.18
C PHE A 112 10.81 19.94 -1.32
N TYR A 113 9.96 20.96 -1.25
CA TYR A 113 8.73 20.87 -0.48
C TYR A 113 7.75 19.86 -1.04
N ALA A 114 7.70 19.67 -2.37
CA ALA A 114 6.89 18.62 -2.98
C ALA A 114 7.36 17.21 -2.56
N ALA A 115 8.68 16.97 -2.63
CA ALA A 115 9.25 15.69 -2.20
C ALA A 115 9.02 15.42 -0.71
N ILE A 116 9.23 16.43 0.15
CA ILE A 116 8.99 16.31 1.60
C ILE A 116 7.51 16.10 1.90
N SER A 117 6.61 16.82 1.22
CA SER A 117 5.15 16.62 1.39
C SER A 117 4.72 15.20 1.04
N LEU A 118 5.27 14.62 -0.02
CA LEU A 118 4.97 13.24 -0.40
C LEU A 118 5.63 12.23 0.54
N LEU A 119 6.89 12.43 0.90
CA LEU A 119 7.64 11.58 1.83
C LEU A 119 6.97 11.49 3.20
N THR A 120 6.39 12.59 3.65
CA THR A 120 5.69 12.67 4.93
C THR A 120 4.16 12.50 4.82
N ALA A 121 3.65 12.15 3.64
CA ALA A 121 2.25 11.81 3.46
C ALA A 121 1.92 10.49 4.16
N SER A 122 0.94 10.50 5.07
CA SER A 122 0.56 9.32 5.85
C SER A 122 0.11 8.14 4.98
N GLY A 123 -0.48 8.41 3.81
CA GLY A 123 -0.85 7.38 2.84
C GLY A 123 0.38 6.66 2.27
N ILE A 124 1.41 7.38 1.80
CA ILE A 124 2.66 6.75 1.33
C ILE A 124 3.36 6.03 2.48
N PHE A 125 3.45 6.67 3.65
CA PHE A 125 4.06 6.09 4.83
C PHE A 125 3.39 4.79 5.28
N GLY A 126 2.07 4.74 5.35
CA GLY A 126 1.30 3.57 5.77
C GLY A 126 1.45 2.41 4.77
N PHE A 127 1.23 2.68 3.49
CA PHE A 127 1.24 1.65 2.45
C PHE A 127 2.64 1.22 1.96
N THR A 128 3.72 1.78 2.49
CA THR A 128 5.08 1.21 2.37
C THR A 128 5.43 0.24 3.48
N ARG A 129 4.56 0.04 4.47
CA ARG A 129 4.71 -0.98 5.53
C ARG A 129 4.00 -2.28 5.21
N ILE A 130 3.36 -2.30 4.07
CA ILE A 130 2.69 -3.47 3.50
C ILE A 130 3.24 -3.64 2.08
N LEU A 131 3.53 -4.85 1.68
CA LEU A 131 4.02 -5.16 0.33
C LEU A 131 2.91 -4.99 -0.70
N LEU A 132 2.63 -3.73 -1.09
CA LEU A 132 1.64 -3.39 -2.10
C LEU A 132 2.29 -2.68 -3.30
N PRO A 133 1.81 -2.93 -4.52
CA PRO A 133 2.41 -2.39 -5.74
C PRO A 133 2.12 -0.90 -5.98
N ASP A 134 1.26 -0.28 -5.16
CA ASP A 134 0.71 1.05 -5.41
C ASP A 134 1.74 2.18 -5.37
N VAL A 135 2.72 2.11 -4.46
CA VAL A 135 3.82 3.09 -4.41
C VAL A 135 4.72 2.96 -5.64
N ILE A 136 4.93 1.73 -6.13
CA ILE A 136 5.67 1.46 -7.37
C ILE A 136 4.92 2.05 -8.57
N LEU A 137 3.59 1.88 -8.60
CA LEU A 137 2.74 2.50 -9.62
C LEU A 137 2.86 4.03 -9.61
N CYS A 138 2.89 4.66 -8.41
CA CYS A 138 3.08 6.11 -8.28
C CYS A 138 4.40 6.57 -8.91
N LEU A 139 5.48 5.80 -8.76
CA LEU A 139 6.77 6.11 -9.39
C LEU A 139 6.66 6.10 -10.91
N TRP A 140 6.11 5.03 -11.49
CA TRP A 140 6.02 4.90 -12.95
C TRP A 140 5.08 5.94 -13.54
N LEU A 141 3.95 6.21 -12.89
CA LEU A 141 3.03 7.26 -13.32
C LEU A 141 3.68 8.64 -13.26
N THR A 142 4.40 8.97 -12.18
CA THR A 142 5.10 10.26 -12.04
C THR A 142 6.17 10.43 -13.12
N LEU A 143 6.95 9.39 -13.39
CA LEU A 143 7.94 9.38 -14.47
C LEU A 143 7.29 9.51 -15.86
N ALA A 144 6.19 8.81 -16.11
CA ALA A 144 5.46 8.93 -17.37
C ALA A 144 5.00 10.38 -17.60
N ILE A 145 4.39 11.01 -16.60
CA ILE A 145 3.95 12.40 -16.71
C ILE A 145 5.14 13.37 -16.83
N LEU A 146 6.27 13.09 -16.20
CA LEU A 146 7.51 13.85 -16.39
C LEU A 146 8.02 13.76 -17.84
N PHE A 147 8.06 12.55 -18.43
CA PHE A 147 8.46 12.40 -19.83
C PHE A 147 7.47 13.06 -20.79
N PHE A 148 6.17 12.97 -20.51
CA PHE A 148 5.16 13.70 -21.27
C PHE A 148 5.38 15.22 -21.19
N TRP A 149 5.57 15.77 -20.00
CA TRP A 149 5.86 17.19 -19.82
C TRP A 149 7.13 17.63 -20.58
N ASN A 150 8.18 16.83 -20.50
CA ASN A 150 9.42 17.09 -21.22
C ASN A 150 9.19 17.21 -22.74
N SER A 151 8.33 16.35 -23.29
CA SER A 151 8.01 16.38 -24.72
C SER A 151 7.26 17.66 -25.16
N LEU A 152 6.55 18.32 -24.24
CA LEU A 152 5.84 19.57 -24.51
C LEU A 152 6.76 20.79 -24.49
N GLU A 153 7.86 20.74 -23.72
CA GLU A 153 8.85 21.82 -23.64
C GLU A 153 9.84 21.80 -24.81
N GLU A 154 9.97 20.67 -25.50
CA GLU A 154 10.84 20.51 -26.66
C GLU A 154 10.22 21.12 -27.93
N SER A 155 11.01 21.82 -28.73
CA SER A 155 10.54 22.37 -30.02
C SER A 155 10.06 21.27 -30.99
N THR A 156 10.75 20.12 -30.96
CA THR A 156 10.33 18.87 -31.59
C THR A 156 10.38 17.76 -30.54
N PRO A 157 9.27 17.04 -30.31
CA PRO A 157 9.22 15.99 -29.30
C PRO A 157 10.29 14.94 -29.56
N SER A 158 11.15 14.68 -28.54
CA SER A 158 12.28 13.76 -28.71
C SER A 158 11.83 12.30 -28.66
N LEU A 159 12.58 11.45 -29.39
CA LEU A 159 12.40 10.01 -29.34
C LEU A 159 12.66 9.47 -27.90
N ALA A 160 13.61 10.07 -27.19
CA ALA A 160 13.94 9.66 -25.81
C ALA A 160 12.76 9.87 -24.84
N SER A 161 12.03 10.99 -24.96
CA SER A 161 10.85 11.24 -24.14
C SER A 161 9.72 10.25 -24.46
N ALA A 162 9.53 9.88 -25.73
CA ALA A 162 8.54 8.88 -26.15
C ALA A 162 8.88 7.48 -25.63
N ILE A 163 10.14 7.07 -25.75
CA ILE A 163 10.62 5.79 -25.20
C ILE A 163 10.46 5.77 -23.67
N GLY A 164 10.90 6.84 -22.98
CA GLY A 164 10.78 6.94 -21.53
C GLY A 164 9.35 6.82 -21.03
N PHE A 165 8.41 7.50 -21.70
CA PHE A 165 6.97 7.38 -21.40
C PHE A 165 6.47 5.95 -21.61
N ALA A 166 6.80 5.31 -22.72
CA ALA A 166 6.40 3.95 -23.04
C ALA A 166 6.95 2.92 -22.04
N VAL A 167 8.23 3.05 -21.67
CA VAL A 167 8.86 2.21 -20.62
C VAL A 167 8.13 2.36 -19.29
N CYS A 168 7.81 3.59 -18.87
CA CYS A 168 7.08 3.83 -17.63
C CYS A 168 5.67 3.23 -17.66
N CYS A 169 4.94 3.36 -18.78
CA CYS A 169 3.64 2.71 -18.96
C CYS A 169 3.76 1.18 -18.91
N ALA A 170 4.79 0.62 -19.53
CA ALA A 170 5.04 -0.82 -19.54
C ALA A 170 5.36 -1.36 -18.15
N LEU A 171 6.25 -0.70 -17.41
CA LEU A 171 6.57 -1.06 -16.03
C LEU A 171 5.38 -0.84 -15.09
N GLY A 172 4.58 0.19 -15.33
CA GLY A 172 3.30 0.39 -14.65
C GLY A 172 2.32 -0.75 -14.88
N MET A 173 2.21 -1.26 -16.12
CA MET A 173 1.38 -2.43 -16.44
C MET A 173 1.90 -3.71 -15.78
N LEU A 174 3.21 -3.93 -15.76
CA LEU A 174 3.84 -5.06 -15.04
C LEU A 174 3.79 -4.89 -13.51
N THR A 175 3.41 -3.72 -12.99
CA THR A 175 3.22 -3.46 -11.57
C THR A 175 1.79 -3.72 -11.12
N LYS A 176 0.79 -3.19 -11.85
CA LYS A 176 -0.62 -3.21 -11.40
C LYS A 176 -1.64 -3.40 -12.53
N GLY A 177 -1.21 -3.81 -13.72
CA GLY A 177 -2.11 -4.05 -14.85
C GLY A 177 -2.54 -2.77 -15.57
N LEU A 178 -3.78 -2.77 -16.09
CA LEU A 178 -4.27 -1.73 -17.01
C LEU A 178 -4.18 -0.29 -16.47
N VAL A 179 -4.34 -0.07 -15.17
CA VAL A 179 -4.24 1.28 -14.58
C VAL A 179 -2.85 1.91 -14.78
N GLY A 180 -1.80 1.07 -14.92
CA GLY A 180 -0.44 1.54 -15.20
C GLY A 180 -0.27 2.21 -16.57
N VAL A 181 -1.14 1.93 -17.52
CA VAL A 181 -1.14 2.54 -18.86
C VAL A 181 -2.33 3.48 -19.07
N VAL A 182 -3.49 3.14 -18.50
CA VAL A 182 -4.71 3.95 -18.67
C VAL A 182 -4.54 5.34 -18.04
N PHE A 183 -4.01 5.43 -16.84
CA PHE A 183 -3.85 6.73 -16.17
C PHE A 183 -2.93 7.68 -16.93
N PRO A 184 -1.67 7.34 -17.28
CA PRO A 184 -0.82 8.26 -18.03
C PRO A 184 -1.46 8.68 -19.36
N LEU A 185 -2.09 7.73 -20.09
CA LEU A 185 -2.74 8.04 -21.37
C LEU A 185 -3.94 8.97 -21.21
N VAL A 186 -4.83 8.71 -20.24
CA VAL A 186 -6.02 9.55 -20.03
C VAL A 186 -5.61 10.95 -19.55
N ILE A 187 -4.64 11.06 -18.63
CA ILE A 187 -4.13 12.36 -18.17
C ILE A 187 -3.56 13.15 -19.34
N MET A 188 -2.74 12.53 -20.17
CA MET A 188 -2.17 13.13 -21.38
C MET A 188 -3.27 13.58 -22.34
N LEU A 189 -4.22 12.71 -22.69
CA LEU A 189 -5.29 13.00 -23.63
C LEU A 189 -6.18 14.15 -23.15
N VAL A 190 -6.59 14.13 -21.88
CA VAL A 190 -7.43 15.19 -21.31
C VAL A 190 -6.69 16.52 -21.28
N TYR A 191 -5.39 16.51 -20.91
CA TYR A 191 -4.57 17.72 -20.94
C TYR A 191 -4.43 18.29 -22.36
N LEU A 192 -4.09 17.45 -23.35
CA LEU A 192 -3.95 17.86 -24.76
C LEU A 192 -5.27 18.33 -25.36
N PHE A 193 -6.40 17.77 -24.90
CA PHE A 193 -7.74 18.23 -25.31
C PHE A 193 -8.01 19.65 -24.82
N PHE A 194 -7.76 19.96 -23.54
CA PHE A 194 -7.97 21.30 -23.00
C PHE A 194 -7.00 22.34 -23.57
N THR A 195 -5.77 21.93 -23.87
CA THR A 195 -4.74 22.81 -24.48
C THR A 195 -4.79 22.86 -26.01
N ARG A 196 -5.77 22.19 -26.64
CA ARG A 196 -5.94 22.12 -28.13
C ARG A 196 -4.72 21.57 -28.88
N ASN A 197 -3.91 20.76 -28.25
CA ASN A 197 -2.65 20.25 -28.80
C ASN A 197 -2.69 18.74 -29.10
N LEU A 198 -3.84 18.19 -29.48
CA LEU A 198 -3.96 16.74 -29.76
C LEU A 198 -3.03 16.25 -30.88
N ARG A 199 -2.65 17.15 -31.82
CA ARG A 199 -1.68 16.83 -32.87
C ARG A 199 -0.29 16.47 -32.34
N HIS A 200 0.03 16.83 -31.09
CA HIS A 200 1.27 16.47 -30.42
C HIS A 200 1.48 14.96 -30.38
N ILE A 201 0.41 14.18 -30.19
CA ILE A 201 0.46 12.71 -30.16
C ILE A 201 1.08 12.15 -31.43
N LEU A 202 0.67 12.65 -32.58
CA LEU A 202 1.16 12.16 -33.88
C LEU A 202 2.63 12.53 -34.12
N ARG A 203 3.11 13.62 -33.49
CA ARG A 203 4.51 14.08 -33.59
C ARG A 203 5.44 13.38 -32.59
N TRP A 204 4.88 12.75 -31.55
CA TRP A 204 5.64 12.17 -30.44
C TRP A 204 5.92 10.67 -30.63
N HIS A 205 6.30 10.28 -31.84
CA HIS A 205 6.73 8.93 -32.22
C HIS A 205 5.84 7.79 -31.67
N PRO A 206 4.50 7.82 -31.85
CA PRO A 206 3.59 6.85 -31.21
C PRO A 206 3.87 5.40 -31.62
N ALA A 207 4.30 5.16 -32.86
CA ALA A 207 4.64 3.80 -33.32
C ALA A 207 5.83 3.20 -32.55
N VAL A 208 6.87 4.01 -32.32
CA VAL A 208 8.03 3.55 -31.53
C VAL A 208 7.65 3.35 -30.08
N GLY A 209 6.90 4.28 -29.49
CA GLY A 209 6.40 4.11 -28.12
C GLY A 209 5.57 2.84 -27.95
N SER A 210 4.63 2.58 -28.87
CA SER A 210 3.83 1.35 -28.84
C SER A 210 4.68 0.09 -28.99
N LEU A 211 5.67 0.10 -29.86
CA LEU A 211 6.59 -1.02 -30.04
C LEU A 211 7.38 -1.30 -28.77
N VAL A 212 7.96 -0.27 -28.14
CA VAL A 212 8.71 -0.40 -26.87
C VAL A 212 7.81 -0.94 -25.76
N PHE A 213 6.60 -0.40 -25.64
CA PHE A 213 5.61 -0.88 -24.69
C PHE A 213 5.33 -2.38 -24.86
N LEU A 214 5.08 -2.82 -26.09
CA LEU A 214 4.80 -4.22 -26.41
C LEU A 214 6.01 -5.13 -26.14
N ILE A 215 7.23 -4.72 -26.52
CA ILE A 215 8.45 -5.49 -26.27
C ILE A 215 8.62 -5.78 -24.77
N ILE A 216 8.27 -4.84 -23.89
CA ILE A 216 8.44 -5.00 -22.44
C ILE A 216 7.27 -5.78 -21.83
N THR A 217 6.04 -5.52 -22.26
CA THR A 217 4.86 -6.11 -21.59
C THR A 217 4.46 -7.47 -22.16
N ALA A 218 4.52 -7.66 -23.48
CA ALA A 218 3.99 -8.85 -24.13
C ALA A 218 4.67 -10.16 -23.70
N PRO A 219 6.02 -10.24 -23.50
CA PRO A 219 6.65 -11.50 -23.16
C PRO A 219 6.05 -12.16 -21.91
N TRP A 220 5.92 -11.42 -20.82
CA TRP A 220 5.35 -12.00 -19.60
C TRP A 220 3.87 -12.37 -19.78
N HIS A 221 3.07 -11.51 -20.39
CA HIS A 221 1.63 -11.80 -20.56
C HIS A 221 1.38 -13.00 -21.49
N ILE A 222 2.20 -13.15 -22.53
CA ILE A 222 2.12 -14.31 -23.43
C ILE A 222 2.54 -15.57 -22.69
N LEU A 223 3.67 -15.55 -21.98
CA LEU A 223 4.13 -16.72 -21.22
C LEU A 223 3.14 -17.10 -20.11
N ALA A 224 2.59 -16.13 -19.39
CA ALA A 224 1.58 -16.38 -18.36
C ALA A 224 0.30 -17.00 -18.96
N ALA A 225 -0.11 -16.54 -20.16
CA ALA A 225 -1.26 -17.12 -20.87
C ALA A 225 -1.00 -18.55 -21.34
N LEU A 226 0.20 -18.82 -21.87
CA LEU A 226 0.57 -20.16 -22.34
C LEU A 226 0.72 -21.17 -21.20
N ARG A 227 1.26 -20.74 -20.04
CA ARG A 227 1.40 -21.62 -18.87
C ARG A 227 0.12 -21.84 -18.09
N ASN A 228 -0.85 -20.92 -18.23
CA ASN A 228 -2.13 -20.99 -17.54
C ASN A 228 -3.28 -20.88 -18.57
N PRO A 229 -3.44 -21.89 -19.45
CA PRO A 229 -4.49 -21.92 -20.45
C PRO A 229 -5.87 -22.15 -19.82
N THR A 230 -6.92 -21.92 -20.60
CA THR A 230 -8.26 -22.39 -20.24
C THR A 230 -8.28 -23.91 -20.27
N ILE A 231 -8.82 -24.53 -19.21
CA ILE A 231 -8.92 -25.99 -19.05
C ILE A 231 -10.40 -26.39 -19.10
N GLY A 232 -10.69 -27.46 -19.78
CA GLY A 232 -12.05 -27.98 -19.94
C GLY A 232 -12.95 -27.01 -20.73
N ASN A 233 -14.23 -26.98 -20.37
CA ASN A 233 -15.23 -26.11 -20.98
C ASN A 233 -15.92 -25.27 -19.89
N PRO A 234 -15.29 -24.19 -19.37
CA PRO A 234 -15.87 -23.38 -18.32
C PRO A 234 -17.13 -22.68 -18.82
N ALA A 235 -18.26 -22.98 -18.23
CA ALA A 235 -19.52 -22.31 -18.48
C ALA A 235 -19.74 -21.18 -17.47
N GLY A 236 -19.63 -19.93 -17.92
CA GLY A 236 -19.78 -18.77 -17.05
C GLY A 236 -18.51 -18.41 -16.28
N ALA A 237 -18.66 -17.62 -15.21
CA ALA A 237 -17.54 -17.03 -14.49
C ALA A 237 -17.05 -17.87 -13.28
N LEU A 238 -17.86 -18.82 -12.82
CA LEU A 238 -17.51 -19.69 -11.69
C LEU A 238 -16.70 -20.90 -12.18
N PRO A 239 -15.52 -21.17 -11.63
CA PRO A 239 -14.77 -22.36 -11.95
C PRO A 239 -15.38 -23.59 -11.28
N THR A 240 -15.19 -24.73 -11.92
CA THR A 240 -15.41 -26.04 -11.33
C THR A 240 -14.17 -26.89 -11.51
N GLN A 241 -14.05 -27.99 -10.78
CA GLN A 241 -12.87 -28.85 -10.87
C GLN A 241 -12.61 -29.30 -12.32
N GLY A 242 -11.45 -28.93 -12.85
CA GLY A 242 -11.07 -29.24 -14.24
C GLY A 242 -11.73 -28.37 -15.32
N ASN A 243 -12.56 -27.37 -14.96
CA ASN A 243 -13.13 -26.39 -15.88
C ASN A 243 -12.85 -24.98 -15.40
N VAL A 244 -11.76 -24.39 -15.86
CA VAL A 244 -11.22 -23.13 -15.38
C VAL A 244 -10.86 -22.24 -16.55
N HIS A 245 -11.29 -20.98 -16.53
CA HIS A 245 -10.78 -19.98 -17.46
C HIS A 245 -9.29 -19.74 -17.20
N GLY A 246 -8.51 -19.57 -18.27
CA GLY A 246 -7.09 -19.30 -18.18
C GLY A 246 -6.74 -17.87 -17.71
N PHE A 247 -5.43 -17.60 -17.65
CA PHE A 247 -4.85 -16.36 -17.17
C PHE A 247 -5.47 -15.11 -17.81
N LEU A 248 -5.61 -15.07 -19.14
CA LEU A 248 -6.10 -13.85 -19.83
C LEU A 248 -7.49 -13.44 -19.36
N TRP A 249 -8.40 -14.41 -19.23
CA TRP A 249 -9.75 -14.11 -18.74
C TRP A 249 -9.70 -13.68 -17.26
N PHE A 250 -9.00 -14.46 -16.43
CA PHE A 250 -8.97 -14.18 -15.00
C PHE A 250 -8.30 -12.83 -14.70
N TYR A 251 -7.12 -12.59 -15.28
CA TYR A 251 -6.35 -11.38 -15.02
C TYR A 251 -6.99 -10.11 -15.60
N PHE A 252 -7.40 -10.13 -16.89
CA PHE A 252 -7.96 -8.93 -17.51
C PHE A 252 -9.45 -8.77 -17.23
N MET A 253 -10.25 -9.84 -17.42
CA MET A 253 -11.70 -9.72 -17.26
C MET A 253 -12.09 -9.69 -15.77
N ASN A 254 -11.62 -10.65 -14.95
CA ASN A 254 -12.02 -10.73 -13.56
C ASN A 254 -11.35 -9.66 -12.68
N GLU A 255 -10.00 -9.58 -12.73
CA GLU A 255 -9.23 -8.70 -11.83
C GLU A 255 -9.18 -7.24 -12.27
N GLN A 256 -9.39 -6.92 -13.54
CA GLN A 256 -9.39 -5.53 -14.01
C GLN A 256 -10.82 -5.04 -14.26
N VAL A 257 -11.57 -5.66 -15.18
CA VAL A 257 -12.90 -5.16 -15.59
C VAL A 257 -13.97 -5.46 -14.54
N ARG A 258 -14.13 -6.72 -14.13
CA ARG A 258 -15.18 -7.12 -13.18
C ARG A 258 -14.94 -6.51 -11.79
N ARG A 259 -13.68 -6.42 -11.35
CA ARG A 259 -13.31 -5.76 -10.09
C ARG A 259 -13.64 -4.26 -10.13
N TYR A 260 -13.38 -3.59 -11.26
CA TYR A 260 -13.78 -2.19 -11.45
C TYR A 260 -15.30 -2.01 -11.32
N LEU A 261 -16.08 -2.94 -11.89
CA LEU A 261 -17.54 -2.94 -11.86
C LEU A 261 -18.15 -3.50 -10.55
N ASP A 262 -17.32 -3.81 -9.54
CA ASP A 262 -17.73 -4.44 -8.28
C ASP A 262 -18.43 -5.80 -8.46
N ARG A 263 -17.95 -6.58 -9.45
CA ARG A 263 -18.46 -7.91 -9.85
C ARG A 263 -17.37 -8.99 -9.92
N ARG A 264 -16.24 -8.77 -9.25
CA ARG A 264 -15.13 -9.74 -9.17
C ARG A 264 -15.59 -11.06 -8.54
N ILE A 265 -15.00 -12.15 -8.96
CA ILE A 265 -15.24 -13.48 -8.41
C ILE A 265 -13.89 -14.08 -7.96
N PRO A 266 -13.80 -14.53 -6.67
CA PRO A 266 -14.79 -14.39 -5.61
C PRO A 266 -14.94 -12.91 -5.16
N HIS A 267 -16.13 -12.54 -4.69
CA HIS A 267 -16.38 -11.22 -4.09
C HIS A 267 -16.02 -11.28 -2.59
N ASP A 268 -14.78 -11.02 -2.27
CA ASP A 268 -14.15 -11.22 -0.96
C ASP A 268 -13.60 -9.94 -0.33
N TYR A 269 -14.03 -8.79 -0.82
CA TYR A 269 -13.61 -7.47 -0.35
C TYR A 269 -14.82 -6.54 -0.14
N ASP A 270 -14.66 -5.60 0.78
CA ASP A 270 -15.61 -4.50 0.99
C ASP A 270 -15.15 -3.25 0.25
N SER A 271 -16.09 -2.45 -0.22
CA SER A 271 -15.79 -1.19 -0.90
C SER A 271 -15.87 -0.02 0.09
N VAL A 272 -14.86 0.84 0.12
CA VAL A 272 -14.86 2.06 0.94
C VAL A 272 -16.03 2.97 0.52
N PRO A 273 -16.88 3.45 1.44
CA PRO A 273 -17.92 4.42 1.13
C PRO A 273 -17.37 5.66 0.42
N LEU A 274 -18.08 6.16 -0.59
CA LEU A 274 -17.58 7.25 -1.44
C LEU A 274 -17.14 8.49 -0.67
N LEU A 275 -17.95 8.93 0.31
CA LEU A 275 -17.61 10.08 1.13
C LEU A 275 -16.33 9.85 1.94
N LEU A 276 -16.19 8.67 2.54
CA LEU A 276 -15.00 8.29 3.29
C LEU A 276 -13.77 8.24 2.37
N PHE A 277 -13.92 7.73 1.15
CA PHE A 277 -12.85 7.69 0.15
C PHE A 277 -12.29 9.09 -0.15
N TRP A 278 -13.15 10.11 -0.31
CA TRP A 278 -12.72 11.49 -0.51
C TRP A 278 -12.11 12.11 0.76
N ILE A 279 -12.63 11.79 1.94
CA ILE A 279 -12.05 12.25 3.23
C ILE A 279 -10.66 11.66 3.42
N LEU A 280 -10.47 10.37 3.12
CA LEU A 280 -9.18 9.69 3.22
C LEU A 280 -8.12 10.30 2.31
N LEU A 281 -8.48 10.83 1.12
CA LEU A 281 -7.51 11.55 0.28
C LEU A 281 -6.86 12.71 1.05
N PHE A 282 -7.66 13.53 1.73
CA PHE A 282 -7.15 14.65 2.50
C PHE A 282 -6.38 14.19 3.74
N ALA A 283 -6.84 13.14 4.41
CA ALA A 283 -6.14 12.54 5.54
C ALA A 283 -4.78 11.97 5.13
N PHE A 284 -4.68 11.31 3.98
CA PHE A 284 -3.44 10.69 3.50
C PHE A 284 -2.35 11.68 3.14
N ILE A 285 -2.71 12.91 2.79
CA ILE A 285 -1.75 13.97 2.48
C ILE A 285 -1.78 15.12 3.52
N ALA A 286 -2.50 14.96 4.64
CA ALA A 286 -2.50 15.97 5.69
C ALA A 286 -1.10 16.17 6.29
N PRO A 287 -0.73 17.41 6.67
CA PRO A 287 -1.47 18.68 6.54
C PRO A 287 -1.29 19.37 5.18
N TRP A 288 -0.57 18.76 4.25
CA TRP A 288 -0.18 19.33 2.95
C TRP A 288 -1.36 19.61 2.03
N CYS A 289 -2.51 18.94 2.25
CA CYS A 289 -3.75 19.14 1.50
C CYS A 289 -4.20 20.62 1.49
N ILE A 290 -4.05 21.35 2.59
CA ILE A 290 -4.46 22.74 2.69
C ILE A 290 -3.68 23.60 1.69
N PHE A 291 -2.38 23.37 1.54
CA PHE A 291 -1.52 24.06 0.59
C PHE A 291 -1.81 23.66 -0.86
N ALA A 292 -2.07 22.38 -1.10
CA ALA A 292 -2.49 21.90 -2.42
C ALA A 292 -3.80 22.53 -2.89
N VAL A 293 -4.81 22.59 -2.02
CA VAL A 293 -6.10 23.25 -2.32
C VAL A 293 -5.91 24.74 -2.63
N LYS A 294 -5.01 25.44 -1.90
CA LYS A 294 -4.71 26.84 -2.19
C LYS A 294 -3.99 27.05 -3.52
N ALA A 295 -3.12 26.11 -3.92
CA ALA A 295 -2.51 26.14 -5.24
C ALA A 295 -3.56 25.90 -6.33
N LEU A 296 -4.45 24.92 -6.16
CA LEU A 296 -5.58 24.62 -7.05
C LEU A 296 -6.51 25.83 -7.25
N ALA A 297 -6.79 26.56 -6.17
CA ALA A 297 -7.64 27.75 -6.21
C ALA A 297 -7.07 28.89 -7.08
N ARG A 298 -5.79 28.83 -7.49
CA ARG A 298 -5.19 29.78 -8.43
C ARG A 298 -5.42 29.46 -9.90
N LEU A 299 -5.95 28.27 -10.21
CA LEU A 299 -6.27 27.89 -11.58
C LEU A 299 -7.44 28.74 -12.09
N ARG A 300 -7.21 29.40 -13.20
CA ARG A 300 -8.21 30.29 -13.84
C ARG A 300 -9.16 29.48 -14.71
N TRP A 301 -10.12 28.84 -14.11
CA TRP A 301 -11.10 27.96 -14.78
C TRP A 301 -11.80 28.62 -15.97
N THR A 302 -12.08 29.92 -15.89
CA THR A 302 -12.70 30.69 -17.00
C THR A 302 -11.82 30.68 -18.26
N GLN A 303 -10.49 30.79 -18.10
CA GLN A 303 -9.55 30.70 -19.22
C GLN A 303 -9.45 29.27 -19.78
N VAL A 304 -9.43 28.27 -18.90
CA VAL A 304 -9.40 26.84 -19.29
C VAL A 304 -10.63 26.50 -20.13
N PHE A 305 -11.85 26.81 -19.65
CA PHE A 305 -13.09 26.46 -20.34
C PHE A 305 -13.32 27.30 -21.59
N ARG A 306 -12.95 28.58 -21.60
CA ARG A 306 -12.99 29.43 -22.81
C ARG A 306 -11.87 29.08 -23.79
N ARG A 307 -10.98 28.16 -23.41
CA ARG A 307 -9.82 27.72 -24.18
C ARG A 307 -8.98 28.91 -24.65
N GLY A 308 -8.82 29.91 -23.78
CA GLY A 308 -7.93 31.03 -23.95
C GLY A 308 -6.46 30.65 -23.84
N ASP A 309 -5.57 31.58 -24.20
CA ASP A 309 -4.14 31.36 -23.98
C ASP A 309 -3.84 31.28 -22.47
N LEU A 310 -3.29 30.16 -22.06
CA LEU A 310 -2.86 29.92 -20.68
C LEU A 310 -1.41 30.35 -20.53
N ASP A 311 -1.09 31.05 -19.44
CA ASP A 311 0.31 31.29 -19.09
C ASP A 311 0.99 29.97 -18.64
N PRO A 312 2.34 29.91 -18.66
CA PRO A 312 3.07 28.67 -18.31
C PRO A 312 2.71 28.10 -16.93
N GLY A 313 2.46 28.98 -15.94
CA GLY A 313 2.05 28.54 -14.61
C GLY A 313 0.66 27.90 -14.59
N GLN A 314 -0.28 28.42 -15.41
CA GLN A 314 -1.62 27.83 -15.55
C GLN A 314 -1.58 26.46 -16.23
N HIS A 315 -0.69 26.25 -17.20
CA HIS A 315 -0.46 24.93 -17.82
C HIS A 315 -0.03 23.89 -16.79
N VAL A 316 0.89 24.23 -15.88
CA VAL A 316 1.34 23.33 -14.81
C VAL A 316 0.19 23.00 -13.84
N LEU A 317 -0.53 24.03 -13.38
CA LEU A 317 -1.66 23.83 -12.47
C LEU A 317 -2.75 22.97 -13.10
N LEU A 318 -3.03 23.19 -14.40
CA LEU A 318 -4.00 22.39 -15.15
C LEU A 318 -3.58 20.92 -15.22
N LEU A 319 -2.33 20.63 -15.58
CA LEU A 319 -1.82 19.25 -15.64
C LEU A 319 -1.98 18.51 -14.31
N LEU A 320 -1.53 19.14 -13.22
CA LEU A 320 -1.58 18.52 -11.88
C LEU A 320 -3.03 18.34 -11.40
N THR A 321 -3.93 19.28 -11.76
CA THR A 321 -5.37 19.17 -11.46
C THR A 321 -6.00 18.01 -12.24
N ILE A 322 -5.73 17.91 -13.54
CA ILE A 322 -6.23 16.81 -14.38
C ILE A 322 -5.74 15.47 -13.84
N TRP A 323 -4.47 15.38 -13.47
CA TRP A 323 -3.92 14.14 -12.92
C TRP A 323 -4.66 13.70 -11.66
N ALA A 324 -4.77 14.57 -10.65
CA ALA A 324 -5.50 14.24 -9.43
C ALA A 324 -6.97 13.90 -9.72
N ALA A 325 -7.64 14.68 -10.60
CA ALA A 325 -9.03 14.48 -10.96
C ALA A 325 -9.27 13.14 -11.68
N VAL A 326 -8.41 12.78 -12.65
CA VAL A 326 -8.54 11.51 -13.40
C VAL A 326 -8.50 10.32 -12.45
N VAL A 327 -7.53 10.27 -11.52
CA VAL A 327 -7.42 9.18 -10.55
C VAL A 327 -8.65 9.13 -9.65
N MET A 328 -9.05 10.27 -9.08
CA MET A 328 -10.16 10.33 -8.14
C MET A 328 -11.50 9.99 -8.79
N LEU A 329 -11.78 10.54 -9.97
CA LEU A 329 -13.03 10.26 -10.69
C LEU A 329 -13.09 8.81 -11.14
N PHE A 330 -11.99 8.26 -11.65
CA PHE A 330 -11.94 6.86 -12.07
C PHE A 330 -12.30 5.92 -10.91
N PHE A 331 -11.65 6.06 -9.77
CA PHE A 331 -11.93 5.19 -8.62
C PHE A 331 -13.22 5.54 -7.87
N SER A 332 -13.75 6.75 -8.02
CA SER A 332 -15.10 7.06 -7.49
C SER A 332 -16.20 6.23 -8.15
N CYS A 333 -15.98 5.78 -9.39
CA CYS A 333 -16.91 4.96 -10.17
C CYS A 333 -16.63 3.45 -10.08
N SER A 334 -15.71 3.00 -9.19
CA SER A 334 -15.30 1.60 -9.07
C SER A 334 -15.51 1.05 -7.66
N ALA A 335 -15.25 -0.24 -7.46
CA ALA A 335 -14.97 -0.79 -6.14
C ALA A 335 -13.77 -0.08 -5.53
N ARG A 336 -13.97 0.60 -4.39
CA ARG A 336 -12.97 1.48 -3.78
C ARG A 336 -12.19 0.76 -2.70
N GLN A 337 -10.86 0.90 -2.77
CA GLN A 337 -9.94 0.51 -1.72
C GLN A 337 -9.13 1.72 -1.26
N GLU A 338 -8.69 1.75 -0.01
CA GLU A 338 -7.96 2.88 0.58
C GLU A 338 -6.70 3.24 -0.21
N TYR A 339 -5.92 2.24 -0.63
CA TYR A 339 -4.67 2.43 -1.37
C TYR A 339 -4.85 2.90 -2.82
N TYR A 340 -6.08 2.90 -3.36
CA TYR A 340 -6.36 3.47 -4.69
C TYR A 340 -6.19 4.99 -4.75
N LEU A 341 -6.10 5.65 -3.60
CA LEU A 341 -5.83 7.09 -3.49
C LEU A 341 -4.37 7.47 -3.78
N LEU A 342 -3.43 6.53 -3.63
CA LEU A 342 -1.99 6.80 -3.69
C LEU A 342 -1.55 7.48 -5.00
N PRO A 343 -2.02 7.09 -6.21
CA PRO A 343 -1.63 7.76 -7.44
C PRO A 343 -2.08 9.22 -7.57
N ALA A 344 -3.00 9.69 -6.70
CA ALA A 344 -3.40 11.10 -6.64
C ALA A 344 -2.50 11.94 -5.72
N LEU A 345 -1.67 11.32 -4.85
CA LEU A 345 -0.84 12.04 -3.90
C LEU A 345 0.33 12.80 -4.54
N PRO A 346 1.06 12.28 -5.56
CA PRO A 346 2.15 13.03 -6.19
C PRO A 346 1.73 14.39 -6.76
N PRO A 347 0.65 14.54 -7.56
CA PRO A 347 0.25 15.86 -8.04
C PRO A 347 -0.18 16.81 -6.92
N LEU A 348 -0.82 16.30 -5.85
CA LEU A 348 -1.17 17.12 -4.69
C LEU A 348 0.07 17.59 -3.92
N ALA A 349 1.08 16.73 -3.79
CA ALA A 349 2.36 17.10 -3.18
C ALA A 349 3.11 18.15 -4.00
N LEU A 350 3.10 18.04 -5.34
CA LEU A 350 3.66 19.05 -6.25
C LEU A 350 2.97 20.40 -6.10
N LEU A 351 1.63 20.42 -6.00
CA LEU A 351 0.85 21.63 -5.75
C LEU A 351 1.17 22.25 -4.37
N ALA A 352 1.26 21.41 -3.34
CA ALA A 352 1.64 21.87 -2.00
C ALA A 352 3.05 22.46 -1.97
N GLY A 353 4.01 21.80 -2.63
CA GLY A 353 5.39 22.26 -2.75
C GLY A 353 5.52 23.59 -3.45
N TYR A 354 4.76 23.79 -4.52
CA TYR A 354 4.67 25.09 -5.23
C TYR A 354 4.22 26.19 -4.29
N TRP A 355 3.10 26.00 -3.58
CA TRP A 355 2.56 27.02 -2.69
C TRP A 355 3.50 27.34 -1.52
N LEU A 356 4.10 26.30 -0.91
CA LEU A 356 5.03 26.47 0.21
C LEU A 356 6.30 27.25 -0.18
N ALA A 357 6.83 26.99 -1.38
CA ALA A 357 7.99 27.70 -1.89
C ALA A 357 7.70 29.17 -2.17
N GLU A 358 6.55 29.49 -2.75
CA GLU A 358 6.14 30.87 -2.96
C GLU A 358 5.94 31.65 -1.65
N ASP A 359 5.27 31.03 -0.67
CA ASP A 359 5.05 31.66 0.63
C ASP A 359 6.35 31.82 1.44
N GLU A 360 7.38 31.00 1.17
CA GLU A 360 8.72 31.20 1.74
C GLU A 360 9.43 32.42 1.15
N ILE A 361 9.30 32.64 -0.17
CA ILE A 361 9.91 33.76 -0.88
C ILE A 361 9.19 35.09 -0.54
N ALA A 362 7.86 35.04 -0.56
CA ALA A 362 7.01 36.22 -0.31
C ALA A 362 5.91 35.86 0.72
N PRO A 363 6.23 35.98 2.04
CA PRO A 363 5.28 35.64 3.09
C PRO A 363 3.97 36.41 2.96
N SER A 364 2.86 35.69 2.85
CA SER A 364 1.55 36.26 2.53
C SER A 364 0.58 36.27 3.71
N SER A 365 -0.44 37.12 3.64
CA SER A 365 -1.58 37.08 4.58
C SER A 365 -2.33 35.74 4.49
N ALA A 366 -2.32 35.11 3.31
CA ALA A 366 -2.88 33.79 3.11
C ALA A 366 -2.10 32.73 3.88
N GLY A 367 -0.77 32.83 3.97
CA GLY A 367 0.08 31.97 4.80
C GLY A 367 -0.26 32.09 6.29
N LYS A 368 -0.43 33.31 6.78
CA LYS A 368 -0.83 33.56 8.18
C LYS A 368 -2.19 32.96 8.50
N ARG A 369 -3.19 33.13 7.61
CA ARG A 369 -4.52 32.50 7.77
C ARG A 369 -4.44 30.98 7.79
N THR A 370 -3.60 30.39 6.93
CA THR A 370 -3.37 28.94 6.93
C THR A 370 -2.79 28.46 8.25
N ALA A 371 -1.80 29.18 8.81
CA ALA A 371 -1.21 28.82 10.08
C ALA A 371 -2.23 28.87 11.23
N TRP A 372 -3.16 29.82 11.22
CA TRP A 372 -4.27 29.85 12.17
C TRP A 372 -5.23 28.67 12.03
N VAL A 373 -5.56 28.26 10.80
CA VAL A 373 -6.39 27.06 10.55
C VAL A 373 -5.67 25.81 11.04
N LEU A 374 -4.38 25.66 10.71
CA LEU A 374 -3.57 24.54 11.19
C LEU A 374 -3.47 24.52 12.71
N PHE A 375 -3.33 25.68 13.35
CA PHE A 375 -3.28 25.81 14.79
C PHE A 375 -4.62 25.37 15.42
N ALA A 376 -5.75 25.85 14.92
CA ALA A 376 -7.07 25.48 15.44
C ALA A 376 -7.33 23.99 15.33
N VAL A 377 -7.08 23.39 14.14
CA VAL A 377 -7.26 21.94 13.91
C VAL A 377 -6.26 21.14 14.76
N GLY A 378 -4.99 21.57 14.80
CA GLY A 378 -3.96 20.89 15.58
C GLY A 378 -4.19 20.99 17.10
N ALA A 379 -4.70 22.11 17.59
CA ALA A 379 -5.07 22.27 18.99
C ALA A 379 -6.24 21.34 19.38
N LEU A 380 -7.27 21.25 18.53
CA LEU A 380 -8.37 20.29 18.74
C LEU A 380 -7.87 18.84 18.76
N ALA A 381 -6.98 18.49 17.82
CA ALA A 381 -6.38 17.16 17.77
C ALA A 381 -5.48 16.90 18.99
N ALA A 382 -4.72 17.90 19.46
CA ALA A 382 -3.90 17.79 20.67
C ALA A 382 -4.76 17.63 21.93
N ILE A 383 -5.87 18.36 22.05
CA ILE A 383 -6.83 18.22 23.16
C ILE A 383 -7.42 16.79 23.14
N ALA A 384 -7.91 16.33 21.98
CA ALA A 384 -8.43 14.99 21.85
C ALA A 384 -7.41 13.92 22.23
N SER A 385 -6.19 14.01 21.68
CA SER A 385 -5.08 13.09 21.99
C SER A 385 -4.71 13.10 23.47
N THR A 386 -4.70 14.28 24.12
CA THR A 386 -4.45 14.45 25.56
C THR A 386 -5.55 13.78 26.39
N VAL A 387 -6.82 14.06 26.06
CA VAL A 387 -7.96 13.46 26.75
C VAL A 387 -7.88 11.93 26.66
N PHE A 388 -7.59 11.38 25.49
CA PHE A 388 -7.39 9.95 25.33
C PHE A 388 -6.22 9.42 26.14
N ALA A 389 -5.05 10.09 26.12
CA ALA A 389 -3.86 9.67 26.87
C ALA A 389 -4.06 9.68 28.40
N ILE A 390 -4.87 10.61 28.92
CA ILE A 390 -5.15 10.74 30.36
C ILE A 390 -6.30 9.81 30.80
N HIS A 391 -7.36 9.73 29.99
CA HIS A 391 -8.59 9.02 30.36
C HIS A 391 -8.40 7.50 30.34
N PHE A 392 -7.55 6.97 29.47
CA PHE A 392 -7.31 5.53 29.37
C PHE A 392 -6.12 5.11 30.21
N LYS A 393 -6.35 4.17 31.14
CA LYS A 393 -5.29 3.61 31.98
C LYS A 393 -4.32 2.80 31.11
N PRO A 394 -3.01 2.86 31.40
CA PRO A 394 -2.06 1.99 30.71
C PRO A 394 -2.41 0.53 30.97
N LEU A 395 -2.30 -0.30 29.94
CA LEU A 395 -2.41 -1.75 30.11
C LEU A 395 -1.21 -2.25 30.93
N PRO A 396 -1.38 -3.26 31.79
CA PRO A 396 -0.28 -3.94 32.43
C PRO A 396 0.73 -4.47 31.39
N ILE A 397 2.00 -4.48 31.78
CA ILE A 397 3.06 -5.03 30.90
C ILE A 397 2.76 -6.52 30.66
N GLY A 398 2.75 -6.93 29.38
CA GLY A 398 2.45 -8.32 28.99
C GLY A 398 0.97 -8.61 28.72
N THR A 399 0.05 -7.65 28.89
CA THR A 399 -1.36 -7.85 28.53
C THR A 399 -1.51 -7.91 27.01
N ASP A 400 -2.15 -8.95 26.51
CA ASP A 400 -2.50 -9.05 25.08
C ASP A 400 -3.59 -8.03 24.74
N VAL A 401 -3.31 -7.14 23.79
CA VAL A 401 -4.23 -6.10 23.34
C VAL A 401 -5.53 -6.68 22.77
N SER A 402 -5.47 -7.91 22.28
CA SER A 402 -6.64 -8.57 21.67
C SER A 402 -7.74 -8.90 22.67
N THR A 403 -7.39 -9.15 23.94
CA THR A 403 -8.38 -9.43 25.00
C THR A 403 -9.28 -8.21 25.27
N GLU A 404 -8.81 -7.05 24.85
CA GLU A 404 -9.47 -5.75 25.00
C GLU A 404 -10.07 -5.22 23.69
N LEU A 405 -10.06 -6.00 22.61
CA LEU A 405 -10.76 -5.67 21.38
C LEU A 405 -12.24 -6.10 21.48
N ARG A 406 -13.14 -5.32 20.91
CA ARG A 406 -14.51 -5.78 20.71
C ARG A 406 -14.52 -6.98 19.78
N GLU A 407 -15.32 -7.99 20.08
CA GLU A 407 -15.62 -9.05 19.12
C GLU A 407 -16.07 -8.41 17.81
N ALA A 408 -15.18 -8.45 16.83
CA ALA A 408 -15.38 -7.80 15.55
C ALA A 408 -16.41 -8.56 14.72
N THR A 409 -17.67 -8.19 14.90
CA THR A 409 -18.75 -8.71 14.09
C THR A 409 -18.72 -8.01 12.73
N ARG A 410 -18.22 -8.68 11.71
CA ARG A 410 -18.57 -8.54 10.28
C ARG A 410 -17.87 -7.56 9.34
N SER A 411 -17.06 -6.58 9.70
CA SER A 411 -16.78 -5.54 8.67
C SER A 411 -15.32 -5.13 8.45
N HIS A 412 -14.35 -6.00 8.74
CA HIS A 412 -12.97 -5.53 8.80
C HIS A 412 -12.06 -6.07 7.69
N ARG A 413 -12.45 -5.81 6.46
CA ARG A 413 -11.65 -6.02 5.25
C ARG A 413 -10.93 -4.75 4.78
N LEU A 414 -11.01 -3.65 5.57
CA LEU A 414 -10.30 -2.41 5.34
C LEU A 414 -9.10 -2.35 6.25
N PHE A 415 -7.93 -1.95 5.72
CA PHE A 415 -6.68 -1.91 6.47
C PHE A 415 -6.76 -1.06 7.76
N PHE A 416 -7.38 0.12 7.67
CA PHE A 416 -7.60 0.99 8.82
C PHE A 416 -8.84 0.62 9.65
N GLY A 417 -9.63 -0.38 9.23
CA GLY A 417 -10.84 -0.82 9.92
C GLY A 417 -10.55 -1.28 11.35
N HIS A 418 -9.44 -1.97 11.58
CA HIS A 418 -9.05 -2.48 12.90
C HIS A 418 -8.88 -1.41 13.97
N PHE A 419 -8.60 -0.16 13.60
CA PHE A 419 -8.55 0.93 14.58
C PHE A 419 -9.92 1.33 15.14
N PHE A 420 -11.02 0.96 14.48
CA PHE A 420 -12.37 1.22 14.95
C PHE A 420 -12.90 0.15 15.94
N ASP A 421 -12.19 -0.99 16.04
CA ASP A 421 -12.54 -2.09 16.95
C ASP A 421 -11.97 -1.91 18.35
N LEU A 422 -11.10 -0.90 18.54
CA LEU A 422 -10.44 -0.66 19.81
C LEU A 422 -11.45 -0.30 20.89
N THR A 423 -11.51 -1.12 21.93
CA THR A 423 -12.26 -0.80 23.16
C THR A 423 -11.57 0.34 23.91
N ARG A 424 -12.28 0.91 24.89
CA ARG A 424 -11.72 1.96 25.75
C ARG A 424 -10.45 1.50 26.48
N HIS A 425 -10.38 0.23 26.86
CA HIS A 425 -9.21 -0.34 27.54
C HIS A 425 -8.03 -0.55 26.56
N ALA A 426 -8.29 -1.08 25.39
CA ALA A 426 -7.28 -1.24 24.34
C ALA A 426 -6.59 0.08 23.95
N LEU A 427 -7.29 1.20 24.01
CA LEU A 427 -6.72 2.53 23.77
C LEU A 427 -5.62 2.90 24.77
N GLY A 428 -5.58 2.30 25.95
CA GLY A 428 -4.51 2.47 26.95
C GLY A 428 -3.13 2.01 26.47
N ALA A 429 -3.08 1.01 25.57
CA ALA A 429 -1.84 0.53 24.95
C ALA A 429 -1.17 1.59 24.04
N PHE A 430 -1.96 2.53 23.51
CA PHE A 430 -1.48 3.58 22.61
C PHE A 430 -1.08 4.87 23.32
N ARG A 431 -0.94 4.85 24.66
CA ARG A 431 -0.61 6.04 25.46
C ARG A 431 0.68 6.72 25.01
N VAL A 432 1.75 5.96 24.73
CA VAL A 432 3.03 6.52 24.27
C VAL A 432 2.88 7.20 22.91
N PRO A 433 2.33 6.56 21.86
CA PRO A 433 2.00 7.23 20.60
C PRO A 433 1.15 8.50 20.76
N LEU A 434 0.15 8.46 21.62
CA LEU A 434 -0.73 9.63 21.89
C LEU A 434 0.04 10.77 22.56
N CYS A 435 0.91 10.49 23.54
CA CYS A 435 1.75 11.51 24.17
C CYS A 435 2.71 12.16 23.17
N ILE A 436 3.36 11.36 22.31
CA ILE A 436 4.25 11.89 21.26
C ILE A 436 3.46 12.79 20.30
N THR A 437 2.28 12.35 19.87
CA THR A 437 1.39 13.11 18.97
C THR A 437 0.97 14.42 19.62
N THR A 438 0.55 14.38 20.88
CA THR A 438 0.18 15.58 21.66
C THR A 438 1.33 16.59 21.73
N ALA A 439 2.51 16.13 22.13
CA ALA A 439 3.70 17.00 22.25
C ALA A 439 4.09 17.59 20.89
N ALA A 440 4.08 16.77 19.82
CA ALA A 440 4.37 17.22 18.47
C ALA A 440 3.39 18.29 17.98
N LEU A 441 2.09 18.09 18.21
CA LEU A 441 1.06 19.05 17.83
C LEU A 441 1.19 20.34 18.64
N LEU A 442 1.31 20.28 19.98
CA LEU A 442 1.40 21.47 20.83
C LEU A 442 2.63 22.32 20.49
N VAL A 443 3.81 21.70 20.40
CA VAL A 443 5.06 22.43 20.14
C VAL A 443 5.14 22.86 18.69
N GLY A 444 4.92 21.91 17.77
CA GLY A 444 5.22 22.14 16.35
C GLY A 444 4.22 23.07 15.68
N ILE A 445 2.90 22.90 15.93
CA ILE A 445 1.88 23.78 15.32
C ILE A 445 1.92 25.18 15.95
N SER A 446 2.17 25.29 17.27
CA SER A 446 2.35 26.60 17.92
C SER A 446 3.57 27.33 17.37
N ALA A 447 4.70 26.63 17.20
CA ALA A 447 5.90 27.21 16.61
C ALA A 447 5.67 27.57 15.11
N ASN A 448 4.95 26.73 14.35
CA ASN A 448 4.57 27.06 12.97
C ASN A 448 3.80 28.38 12.93
N LEU A 449 2.75 28.53 13.76
CA LEU A 449 1.98 29.78 13.84
C LEU A 449 2.87 30.96 14.21
N TRP A 450 3.65 30.83 15.29
CA TRP A 450 4.52 31.88 15.79
C TRP A 450 5.49 32.40 14.73
N PHE A 451 6.23 31.51 14.08
CA PHE A 451 7.19 31.88 13.04
C PHE A 451 6.51 32.44 11.79
N ARG A 452 5.34 31.94 11.43
CA ARG A 452 4.59 32.44 10.28
C ARG A 452 4.05 33.86 10.52
N LEU A 453 3.61 34.16 11.73
CA LEU A 453 3.21 35.53 12.12
C LEU A 453 4.38 36.49 12.04
N LYS A 454 5.59 36.03 12.36
CA LYS A 454 6.85 36.81 12.23
C LYS A 454 7.43 36.83 10.82
N ALA A 455 6.70 36.41 9.81
CA ALA A 455 7.13 36.29 8.42
C ALA A 455 8.38 35.40 8.19
N LYS A 456 8.68 34.48 9.12
CA LYS A 456 9.77 33.48 9.02
C LYS A 456 9.23 32.15 8.48
N ALA A 457 8.72 32.18 7.24
CA ALA A 457 8.00 31.04 6.65
C ALA A 457 8.84 29.77 6.58
N ARG A 458 10.15 29.86 6.32
CA ARG A 458 11.05 28.70 6.31
C ARG A 458 11.10 27.97 7.65
N LEU A 459 11.25 28.69 8.76
CA LEU A 459 11.24 28.09 10.10
C LEU A 459 9.86 27.49 10.42
N ALA A 460 8.79 28.20 10.05
CA ALA A 460 7.44 27.67 10.19
C ALA A 460 7.26 26.32 9.46
N ASN A 461 7.76 26.21 8.22
CA ASN A 461 7.72 24.97 7.45
C ASN A 461 8.57 23.86 8.09
N CYS A 462 9.76 24.18 8.65
CA CYS A 462 10.59 23.20 9.36
C CYS A 462 9.86 22.62 10.60
N PHE A 463 9.19 23.46 11.39
CA PHE A 463 8.41 22.98 12.54
C PHE A 463 7.20 22.15 12.11
N LEU A 464 6.54 22.51 11.01
CA LEU A 464 5.45 21.71 10.48
C LEU A 464 5.93 20.33 10.01
N ILE A 465 7.06 20.27 9.28
CA ILE A 465 7.69 19.00 8.87
C ILE A 465 8.04 18.17 10.10
N GLY A 466 8.68 18.77 11.10
CA GLY A 466 9.02 18.09 12.36
C GLY A 466 7.80 17.52 13.08
N THR A 467 6.68 18.25 13.10
CA THR A 467 5.40 17.79 13.66
C THR A 467 4.92 16.53 12.94
N VAL A 468 4.91 16.55 11.60
CA VAL A 468 4.44 15.41 10.81
C VAL A 468 5.37 14.22 10.98
N VAL A 469 6.69 14.42 10.99
CA VAL A 469 7.67 13.34 11.23
C VAL A 469 7.44 12.69 12.60
N ALA A 470 7.27 13.49 13.65
CA ALA A 470 6.98 12.96 15.00
C ALA A 470 5.65 12.19 15.05
N PHE A 471 4.62 12.70 14.38
CA PHE A 471 3.36 11.99 14.23
C PHE A 471 3.52 10.64 13.51
N LEU A 472 4.31 10.59 12.42
CA LEU A 472 4.54 9.33 11.69
C LEU A 472 5.34 8.32 12.52
N ILE A 473 6.27 8.78 13.36
CA ILE A 473 6.95 7.90 14.32
C ILE A 473 5.95 7.37 15.35
N ALA A 474 5.06 8.22 15.87
CA ALA A 474 3.99 7.78 16.78
C ALA A 474 3.05 6.77 16.11
N ALA A 475 2.68 6.98 14.84
CA ALA A 475 1.86 6.05 14.07
C ALA A 475 2.57 4.70 13.87
N HIS A 476 3.89 4.70 13.63
CA HIS A 476 4.67 3.46 13.55
C HIS A 476 4.68 2.70 14.89
N LEU A 477 4.88 3.40 16.01
CA LEU A 477 4.81 2.79 17.35
C LEU A 477 3.42 2.21 17.62
N ALA A 478 2.36 2.91 17.21
CA ALA A 478 0.99 2.41 17.32
C ALA A 478 0.78 1.12 16.49
N LEU A 479 1.30 1.07 15.26
CA LEU A 479 1.24 -0.13 14.42
C LEU A 479 2.01 -1.30 15.04
N ASN A 480 3.17 -1.04 15.65
CA ASN A 480 3.92 -2.07 16.39
C ASN A 480 3.14 -2.60 17.60
N THR A 481 2.44 -1.73 18.32
CA THR A 481 1.58 -2.13 19.44
C THR A 481 0.43 -3.04 18.99
N LEU A 482 -0.10 -2.80 17.77
CA LEU A 482 -1.18 -3.60 17.21
C LEU A 482 -0.69 -4.87 16.48
N SER A 483 0.62 -5.00 16.25
CA SER A 483 1.18 -6.09 15.42
C SER A 483 0.85 -7.50 15.89
N PRO A 484 0.71 -7.84 17.20
CA PRO A 484 0.29 -9.19 17.61
C PRO A 484 -1.08 -9.58 17.09
N VAL A 485 -2.00 -8.61 16.95
CA VAL A 485 -3.34 -8.83 16.37
C VAL A 485 -3.27 -9.04 14.86
N LEU A 486 -2.36 -8.31 14.19
CA LEU A 486 -2.24 -8.26 12.73
C LEU A 486 -1.25 -9.27 12.15
N SER A 487 -0.50 -10.01 12.99
CA SER A 487 0.52 -10.96 12.56
C SER A 487 0.47 -12.22 13.43
N SER A 488 0.89 -13.33 12.88
CA SER A 488 1.05 -14.61 13.61
C SER A 488 2.53 -14.94 13.90
N GLU A 489 3.46 -13.94 13.81
CA GLU A 489 4.90 -14.11 14.07
C GLU A 489 5.15 -14.78 15.43
N ILE A 490 4.55 -14.25 16.51
CA ILE A 490 4.73 -14.74 17.89
C ILE A 490 4.30 -16.22 17.99
N LEU A 491 3.23 -16.60 17.29
CA LEU A 491 2.74 -17.98 17.29
C LEU A 491 3.64 -18.89 16.44
N ALA A 492 4.21 -18.38 15.35
CA ALA A 492 5.20 -19.12 14.56
C ALA A 492 6.47 -19.38 15.37
N ASP A 493 6.97 -18.37 16.08
CA ASP A 493 8.16 -18.49 16.92
C ASP A 493 7.96 -19.48 18.07
N ALA A 494 6.73 -19.59 18.59
CA ALA A 494 6.41 -20.53 19.67
C ALA A 494 6.50 -22.00 19.24
N ILE A 495 6.15 -22.32 17.98
CA ILE A 495 6.12 -23.71 17.50
C ILE A 495 7.33 -24.10 16.64
N LYS A 496 7.99 -23.13 15.97
CA LYS A 496 9.12 -23.40 15.05
C LYS A 496 10.23 -24.25 15.69
N PRO A 497 10.62 -24.06 16.97
CA PRO A 497 11.64 -24.89 17.62
C PRO A 497 11.20 -26.32 17.91
N GLU A 498 9.89 -26.57 17.94
CA GLU A 498 9.30 -27.86 18.28
C GLU A 498 8.85 -28.67 17.05
N MET A 499 9.02 -28.11 15.85
CA MET A 499 8.53 -28.72 14.60
C MET A 499 9.53 -29.68 13.99
N ASP A 500 9.02 -30.87 13.67
CA ASP A 500 9.70 -31.87 12.85
C ASP A 500 9.28 -31.82 11.39
N SER A 501 10.00 -32.56 10.50
CA SER A 501 9.73 -32.59 9.05
C SER A 501 8.33 -33.08 8.71
N ASP A 502 7.78 -34.01 9.48
CA ASP A 502 6.53 -34.73 9.20
C ASP A 502 5.31 -34.07 9.88
N ASP A 503 5.52 -33.00 10.63
CA ASP A 503 4.47 -32.27 11.31
C ASP A 503 3.57 -31.51 10.34
N VAL A 504 2.28 -31.47 10.67
CA VAL A 504 1.25 -30.84 9.84
C VAL A 504 0.78 -29.55 10.49
N VAL A 505 0.86 -28.44 9.74
CA VAL A 505 0.29 -27.16 10.15
C VAL A 505 -1.06 -26.96 9.46
N VAL A 506 -2.08 -26.62 10.23
CA VAL A 506 -3.45 -26.38 9.76
C VAL A 506 -3.89 -24.98 10.14
N ILE A 507 -4.43 -24.22 9.19
CA ILE A 507 -5.06 -22.91 9.43
C ILE A 507 -6.58 -23.11 9.39
N ASN A 508 -7.27 -22.74 10.46
CA ASN A 508 -8.74 -22.76 10.50
C ASN A 508 -9.31 -21.47 9.87
N GLY A 509 -9.96 -21.60 8.73
CA GLY A 509 -10.51 -20.49 7.96
C GLY A 509 -9.62 -20.10 6.77
N ARG A 510 -9.69 -18.84 6.36
CA ARG A 510 -8.97 -18.35 5.17
C ARG A 510 -7.46 -18.30 5.40
N TYR A 511 -6.68 -18.65 4.37
CA TYR A 511 -5.21 -18.55 4.37
C TYR A 511 -4.73 -17.15 4.79
N GLU A 512 -5.36 -16.11 4.28
CA GLU A 512 -4.98 -14.72 4.50
C GLU A 512 -5.00 -14.33 5.99
N ARG A 513 -5.81 -14.98 6.81
CA ARG A 513 -5.87 -14.70 8.27
C ARG A 513 -4.63 -15.12 9.06
N ALA A 514 -3.82 -16.01 8.49
CA ALA A 514 -2.60 -16.52 9.09
C ALA A 514 -1.48 -16.67 8.05
N SER A 515 -1.49 -15.85 7.00
CA SER A 515 -0.47 -15.91 5.94
C SER A 515 0.95 -15.66 6.47
N SER A 516 1.09 -14.87 7.52
CA SER A 516 2.38 -14.65 8.19
C SER A 516 2.89 -15.91 8.92
N LEU A 517 2.00 -16.78 9.43
CA LEU A 517 2.39 -18.06 10.01
C LEU A 517 3.11 -18.94 8.97
N ALA A 518 2.51 -19.12 7.80
CA ALA A 518 3.10 -19.91 6.71
C ALA A 518 4.46 -19.36 6.29
N PHE A 519 4.57 -18.03 6.14
CA PHE A 519 5.83 -17.37 5.78
C PHE A 519 6.94 -17.62 6.81
N TYR A 520 6.68 -17.41 8.12
CA TYR A 520 7.69 -17.56 9.18
C TYR A 520 8.07 -19.02 9.45
N LEU A 521 7.15 -19.95 9.22
CA LEU A 521 7.43 -21.40 9.32
C LEU A 521 8.11 -21.96 8.06
N GLU A 522 8.09 -21.22 6.94
CA GLU A 522 8.68 -21.64 5.67
C GLU A 522 8.11 -22.98 5.17
N ARG A 523 6.80 -23.21 5.40
CA ARG A 523 6.14 -24.48 5.12
C ARG A 523 4.80 -24.30 4.44
N GLN A 524 4.44 -25.29 3.62
CA GLN A 524 3.09 -25.45 3.13
C GLN A 524 2.13 -25.82 4.27
N VAL A 525 0.95 -25.21 4.27
CA VAL A 525 -0.06 -25.40 5.30
C VAL A 525 -1.32 -26.07 4.75
N LYS A 526 -2.09 -26.73 5.62
CA LYS A 526 -3.45 -27.18 5.30
C LYS A 526 -4.46 -26.11 5.70
N ILE A 527 -5.51 -25.94 4.93
CA ILE A 527 -6.53 -24.91 5.11
C ILE A 527 -7.86 -25.57 5.40
N LEU A 528 -8.30 -25.48 6.66
CA LEU A 528 -9.55 -26.04 7.13
C LEU A 528 -10.71 -25.12 6.81
N ASN A 529 -11.72 -25.58 6.06
CA ASN A 529 -12.95 -24.85 5.72
C ASN A 529 -12.73 -23.46 5.09
N GLY A 530 -11.54 -23.21 4.53
CA GLY A 530 -11.10 -21.88 4.07
C GLY A 530 -10.94 -21.76 2.55
N ARG A 531 -11.55 -22.62 1.73
CA ARG A 531 -11.46 -22.54 0.26
C ARG A 531 -12.18 -21.29 -0.28
N SER A 532 -11.55 -20.14 -0.12
CA SER A 532 -12.09 -18.83 -0.48
C SER A 532 -10.96 -17.85 -0.80
N SER A 533 -11.28 -16.62 -1.16
CA SER A 533 -10.31 -15.54 -1.41
C SER A 533 -9.33 -15.79 -2.57
N GLY A 534 -8.09 -15.27 -2.48
CA GLY A 534 -7.11 -15.27 -3.54
C GLY A 534 -6.66 -16.63 -4.03
N LEU A 535 -6.66 -17.64 -3.15
CA LEU A 535 -6.26 -19.02 -3.50
C LEU A 535 -7.40 -19.85 -4.11
N TRP A 536 -8.64 -19.40 -3.95
CA TRP A 536 -9.82 -20.14 -4.38
C TRP A 536 -9.79 -20.50 -5.87
N TYR A 537 -9.47 -19.53 -6.74
CA TYR A 537 -9.51 -19.74 -8.18
C TYR A 537 -8.42 -20.71 -8.65
N GLY A 538 -7.20 -20.52 -8.18
CA GLY A 538 -6.07 -21.41 -8.52
C GLY A 538 -6.26 -22.86 -8.08
N SER A 539 -7.05 -23.10 -7.03
CA SER A 539 -7.30 -24.42 -6.48
C SER A 539 -8.16 -25.35 -7.38
N PHE A 540 -8.75 -24.82 -8.43
CA PHE A 540 -9.53 -25.62 -9.41
C PHE A 540 -8.69 -26.14 -10.57
N PHE A 541 -7.42 -25.71 -10.68
CA PHE A 541 -6.51 -26.29 -11.66
C PHE A 541 -6.19 -27.74 -11.28
N PRO A 542 -6.03 -28.65 -12.28
CA PRO A 542 -5.83 -30.07 -12.01
C PRO A 542 -4.57 -30.42 -11.21
N ASP A 543 -3.55 -29.57 -11.31
CA ASP A 543 -2.24 -29.70 -10.63
C ASP A 543 -2.19 -28.98 -9.28
N ALA A 544 -3.29 -28.41 -8.81
CA ALA A 544 -3.34 -27.74 -7.53
C ALA A 544 -3.13 -28.73 -6.37
N PRO A 545 -2.24 -28.42 -5.39
CA PRO A 545 -2.03 -29.27 -4.23
C PRO A 545 -3.32 -29.39 -3.39
N GLN A 546 -3.52 -30.55 -2.77
CA GLN A 546 -4.68 -30.81 -1.90
C GLN A 546 -4.44 -30.23 -0.51
N VAL A 547 -4.49 -28.89 -0.42
CA VAL A 547 -4.29 -28.15 0.85
C VAL A 547 -5.61 -27.89 1.57
N PHE A 548 -6.73 -27.83 0.85
CA PHE A 548 -8.04 -27.58 1.46
C PHE A 548 -8.61 -28.86 2.06
N ILE A 549 -8.87 -28.80 3.37
CA ILE A 549 -9.42 -29.93 4.13
C ILE A 549 -10.75 -29.57 4.81
N ASN A 550 -11.49 -30.58 5.19
CA ASN A 550 -12.71 -30.47 5.98
C ASN A 550 -12.50 -31.00 7.41
N ASN A 551 -13.54 -30.91 8.25
CA ASN A 551 -13.49 -31.35 9.63
C ASN A 551 -13.20 -32.87 9.78
N ASP A 552 -13.69 -33.70 8.86
CA ASP A 552 -13.46 -35.15 8.90
C ASP A 552 -11.97 -35.45 8.66
N THR A 553 -11.37 -34.78 7.68
CA THR A 553 -9.93 -34.88 7.40
C THR A 553 -9.09 -34.35 8.58
N LEU A 554 -9.51 -33.24 9.20
CA LEU A 554 -8.85 -32.75 10.41
C LEU A 554 -8.90 -33.78 11.54
N THR A 555 -10.06 -34.39 11.77
CA THR A 555 -10.24 -35.43 12.80
C THR A 555 -9.33 -36.63 12.55
N GLN A 556 -9.19 -37.05 11.28
CA GLN A 556 -8.27 -38.14 10.91
C GLN A 556 -6.81 -37.76 11.16
N LEU A 557 -6.37 -36.56 10.77
CA LEU A 557 -5.03 -36.04 11.02
C LEU A 557 -4.75 -35.93 12.52
N TRP A 558 -5.70 -35.38 13.29
CA TRP A 558 -5.57 -35.17 14.73
C TRP A 558 -5.45 -36.48 15.52
N SER A 559 -6.13 -37.54 15.08
CA SER A 559 -6.07 -38.89 15.68
C SER A 559 -4.91 -39.73 15.13
N GLY A 560 -4.16 -39.21 14.17
CA GLY A 560 -3.02 -39.88 13.55
C GLY A 560 -1.76 -39.89 14.43
N GLN A 561 -0.67 -40.42 13.87
CA GLN A 561 0.63 -40.49 14.57
C GLN A 561 1.41 -39.16 14.47
N ASN A 562 1.20 -38.40 13.42
CA ASN A 562 1.92 -37.16 13.19
C ASN A 562 1.41 -36.06 14.11
N ARG A 563 2.31 -35.19 14.52
CA ARG A 563 1.95 -33.99 15.29
C ARG A 563 1.23 -33.00 14.37
N VAL A 564 0.14 -32.44 14.89
CA VAL A 564 -0.67 -31.45 14.18
C VAL A 564 -0.66 -30.16 14.99
N PHE A 565 -0.33 -29.05 14.32
CA PHE A 565 -0.45 -27.71 14.86
C PHE A 565 -1.63 -27.00 14.18
N LEU A 566 -2.67 -26.69 14.93
CA LEU A 566 -3.87 -26.02 14.46
C LEU A 566 -3.86 -24.56 14.91
N TRP A 567 -3.70 -23.65 13.95
CA TRP A 567 -3.93 -22.24 14.17
C TRP A 567 -5.44 -21.95 14.10
N THR A 568 -5.97 -21.22 15.07
CA THR A 568 -7.38 -20.80 15.10
C THR A 568 -7.53 -19.47 15.84
N THR A 569 -8.64 -18.78 15.64
CA THR A 569 -9.08 -17.67 16.50
C THR A 569 -9.80 -18.24 17.72
N LEU A 570 -9.73 -17.54 18.85
CA LEU A 570 -10.27 -18.01 20.13
C LEU A 570 -11.79 -18.29 20.09
N ASP A 571 -12.53 -17.60 19.19
CA ASP A 571 -13.96 -17.72 18.97
C ASP A 571 -14.37 -18.84 17.98
N GLN A 572 -13.41 -19.46 17.28
CA GLN A 572 -13.68 -20.41 16.20
C GLN A 572 -13.00 -21.77 16.38
N VAL A 573 -12.73 -22.18 17.59
CA VAL A 573 -12.08 -23.48 17.87
C VAL A 573 -12.99 -24.62 17.40
N PRO A 574 -12.55 -25.49 16.47
CA PRO A 574 -13.32 -26.62 16.04
C PRO A 574 -13.41 -27.71 17.12
N GLN A 575 -14.37 -28.61 17.00
CA GLN A 575 -14.43 -29.79 17.86
C GLN A 575 -13.26 -30.73 17.50
N LEU A 576 -12.41 -31.02 18.45
CA LEU A 576 -11.21 -31.85 18.30
C LEU A 576 -11.34 -33.13 19.13
N PRO A 577 -10.95 -34.30 18.62
CA PRO A 577 -10.97 -35.55 19.38
C PRO A 577 -9.76 -35.64 20.33
N GLY A 578 -9.95 -36.21 21.52
CA GLY A 578 -8.88 -36.50 22.44
C GLY A 578 -8.32 -35.29 23.21
N GLN A 579 -7.04 -35.35 23.57
CA GLN A 579 -6.37 -34.27 24.30
C GLN A 579 -5.96 -33.14 23.36
N VAL A 580 -6.06 -31.92 23.85
CA VAL A 580 -5.69 -30.69 23.15
C VAL A 580 -4.72 -29.91 24.00
N PHE A 581 -3.56 -29.61 23.44
CA PHE A 581 -2.51 -28.84 24.10
C PHE A 581 -2.43 -27.44 23.44
N VAL A 582 -2.40 -26.41 24.28
CA VAL A 582 -2.21 -25.02 23.80
C VAL A 582 -0.71 -24.76 23.70
N MET A 583 -0.23 -24.48 22.50
CA MET A 583 1.18 -24.22 22.22
C MET A 583 1.54 -22.74 22.31
N GLY A 584 0.56 -21.85 22.19
CA GLY A 584 0.73 -20.41 22.32
C GLY A 584 -0.55 -19.64 22.06
N ARG A 585 -0.65 -18.44 22.65
CA ARG A 585 -1.75 -17.50 22.46
C ARG A 585 -1.20 -16.10 22.24
N SER A 586 -1.68 -15.43 21.23
CA SER A 586 -1.32 -14.03 20.96
C SER A 586 -2.29 -13.39 19.98
N GLY A 587 -2.68 -12.16 20.23
CA GLY A 587 -3.45 -11.37 19.28
C GLY A 587 -4.86 -11.90 19.01
N GLY A 588 -5.51 -12.57 19.96
CA GLY A 588 -6.83 -13.21 19.79
C GLY A 588 -6.79 -14.52 19.00
N LYS A 589 -5.60 -15.07 18.81
CA LYS A 589 -5.29 -16.28 18.08
C LYS A 589 -4.59 -17.28 18.99
N GLU A 590 -4.72 -18.56 18.67
CA GLU A 590 -3.99 -19.62 19.39
C GLU A 590 -3.52 -20.71 18.41
N ILE A 591 -2.49 -21.43 18.84
CA ILE A 591 -2.07 -22.68 18.21
C ILE A 591 -2.33 -23.82 19.19
N LEU A 592 -3.07 -24.80 18.70
CA LEU A 592 -3.39 -26.04 19.41
C LEU A 592 -2.60 -27.18 18.81
N SER A 593 -2.23 -28.18 19.65
CA SER A 593 -1.59 -29.41 19.17
C SER A 593 -2.25 -30.65 19.76
N ASN A 594 -2.19 -31.77 19.03
CA ASN A 594 -2.61 -33.09 19.47
C ASN A 594 -1.56 -33.78 20.36
N GLN A 595 -0.35 -33.19 20.48
CA GLN A 595 0.75 -33.70 21.31
C GLN A 595 1.28 -32.58 22.22
N PRO A 596 1.80 -32.93 23.45
CA PRO A 596 2.31 -31.93 24.37
C PRO A 596 3.60 -31.26 23.86
N SER A 597 3.91 -30.09 24.43
CA SER A 597 5.19 -29.42 24.17
C SER A 597 6.35 -30.31 24.70
N SER A 598 7.40 -30.46 23.90
CA SER A 598 8.62 -31.17 24.27
C SER A 598 9.47 -30.39 25.28
N HIS A 599 9.26 -29.09 25.41
CA HIS A 599 10.06 -28.19 26.24
C HIS A 599 9.38 -27.75 27.55
N GLY A 600 8.22 -28.33 27.88
CA GLY A 600 7.55 -28.10 29.17
C GLY A 600 7.15 -26.64 29.43
N ALA A 601 6.77 -25.91 28.40
CA ALA A 601 6.33 -24.54 28.54
C ALA A 601 4.94 -24.48 29.24
N GLU A 602 4.89 -24.07 30.47
CA GLU A 602 3.69 -23.52 31.09
C GLU A 602 3.48 -22.10 30.54
N PHE A 603 2.41 -21.90 29.78
CA PHE A 603 1.97 -20.58 29.29
C PHE A 603 0.91 -19.99 30.22
#